data_d002073f3dd2a92a27dfe9c41add5d73
#
_entry.id   d002073f3dd2a92a27dfe9c41add5d73
#
_cell.length_a   1.000
_cell.length_b   1.000
_cell.length_c   1.000
_cell.angle_alpha   90.00
_cell.angle_beta   90.00
_cell.angle_gamma   90.00
#
_symmetry.space_group_name_H-M   'P 1'
#
loop_
_entity.id
_entity.type
_entity.pdbx_description
1 polymer ?
#
loop_
_entity_poly.entity_id
_entity_poly.type
_entity_poly.pdbx_seq_one_letter_code
_entity_poly.pdbx_strand_id
1 'polypeptide(L)'
;GVENYIFQGMDLVNGTTYYANIRAYDQAGNISALLSGDGITIDQTPPSTGNIYDYFLDDVDWTAVNYQLEGMITGFSDSLSGVVEYWISVGLAQGQTQVLDWRSNGPDTTFVEALTLTPGPTYYINAYAIDAVGNISEIVSSDGVGVDLISPEIGTVYDGLSTDLTWSKNDST
;
A
#
# COMPACT_ATOMS: atom_id res chain seq x y z
N GLY A 1 40.12 22.50 -1.67
CA GLY A 1 39.48 21.39 -2.35
C GLY A 1 38.50 20.75 -1.42
N VAL A 2 37.42 20.15 -1.95
CA VAL A 2 36.52 19.30 -1.16
C VAL A 2 37.15 17.91 -1.17
N GLU A 3 37.57 17.42 -0.02
CA GLU A 3 38.06 16.06 0.13
C GLU A 3 36.91 15.19 0.72
N ASN A 4 36.62 14.10 0.03
CA ASN A 4 35.69 13.09 0.52
C ASN A 4 36.41 12.06 1.36
N TYR A 5 35.95 11.78 2.55
CA TYR A 5 36.50 10.76 3.43
C TYR A 5 35.47 9.65 3.64
N ILE A 6 35.83 8.41 3.38
CA ILE A 6 34.97 7.24 3.56
C ILE A 6 35.45 6.46 4.77
N PHE A 7 34.64 6.33 5.79
CA PHE A 7 34.86 5.45 6.93
C PHE A 7 34.40 4.03 6.55
N GLN A 8 35.29 3.05 6.71
CA GLN A 8 34.99 1.65 6.38
C GLN A 8 35.19 0.76 7.62
N GLY A 9 34.49 -0.40 7.63
CA GLY A 9 34.67 -1.42 8.66
C GLY A 9 34.10 -1.03 10.03
N MET A 10 33.13 -0.13 10.08
CA MET A 10 32.42 0.19 11.30
C MET A 10 31.15 -0.69 11.43
N ASP A 11 30.96 -1.30 12.60
CA ASP A 11 29.70 -1.96 12.95
C ASP A 11 28.73 -0.89 13.47
N LEU A 12 27.81 -0.45 12.61
CA LEU A 12 26.81 0.56 12.95
C LEU A 12 25.54 -0.10 13.49
N VAL A 13 25.02 0.46 14.58
CA VAL A 13 23.86 -0.07 15.31
C VAL A 13 22.59 0.63 14.86
N ASN A 14 21.57 -0.14 14.55
CA ASN A 14 20.24 0.34 14.18
C ASN A 14 19.66 1.29 15.24
N GLY A 15 19.00 2.38 14.82
CA GLY A 15 18.45 3.42 15.69
C GLY A 15 19.49 4.35 16.34
N THR A 16 20.78 4.20 16.03
CA THR A 16 21.86 5.02 16.62
C THR A 16 22.29 6.13 15.67
N THR A 17 22.40 7.36 16.21
CA THR A 17 22.94 8.51 15.46
C THR A 17 24.44 8.63 15.66
N TYR A 18 25.18 8.69 14.57
CA TYR A 18 26.65 8.84 14.53
C TYR A 18 27.03 10.21 14.00
N TYR A 19 28.08 10.82 14.59
CA TYR A 19 28.56 12.15 14.25
C TYR A 19 29.98 12.08 13.72
N ALA A 20 30.20 12.61 12.52
CA ALA A 20 31.55 12.82 12.02
C ALA A 20 32.17 14.07 12.64
N ASN A 21 33.38 13.95 13.16
CA ASN A 21 34.07 15.04 13.82
C ASN A 21 35.45 15.26 13.12
N ILE A 22 35.81 16.52 12.85
CA ILE A 22 37.05 16.87 12.17
C ILE A 22 37.80 17.97 12.91
N ARG A 23 39.15 17.89 12.90
CA ARG A 23 40.07 18.96 13.29
C ARG A 23 41.16 19.07 12.23
N ALA A 24 41.64 20.27 11.98
CA ALA A 24 42.77 20.54 11.12
C ALA A 24 44.04 20.86 11.93
N TYR A 25 45.19 20.47 11.40
CA TYR A 25 46.50 20.83 11.93
C TYR A 25 47.24 21.63 10.89
N ASP A 26 47.94 22.71 11.31
CA ASP A 26 48.86 23.42 10.44
C ASP A 26 50.30 22.85 10.56
N GLN A 27 51.21 23.35 9.73
CA GLN A 27 52.58 22.91 9.76
C GLN A 27 53.37 23.29 11.03
N ALA A 28 52.88 24.25 11.79
CA ALA A 28 53.44 24.67 13.08
C ALA A 28 52.90 23.84 14.27
N GLY A 29 51.94 22.93 14.01
CA GLY A 29 51.31 22.08 15.03
C GLY A 29 50.08 22.69 15.72
N ASN A 30 49.60 23.85 15.26
CA ASN A 30 48.38 24.41 15.81
C ASN A 30 47.16 23.60 15.39
N ILE A 31 46.15 23.51 16.28
CA ILE A 31 45.00 22.70 16.11
C ILE A 31 43.74 23.59 16.01
N SER A 32 42.90 23.35 15.01
CA SER A 32 41.61 24.05 14.88
C SER A 32 40.64 23.65 15.98
N ALA A 33 39.59 24.45 16.13
CA ALA A 33 38.37 24.01 16.88
C ALA A 33 37.81 22.72 16.24
N LEU A 34 37.11 21.91 17.06
CA LEU A 34 36.37 20.75 16.58
C LEU A 34 35.17 21.20 15.73
N LEU A 35 35.05 20.61 14.55
CA LEU A 35 33.84 20.72 13.72
C LEU A 35 33.13 19.36 13.72
N SER A 36 31.85 19.37 14.06
CA SER A 36 31.01 18.17 14.06
C SER A 36 29.95 18.28 12.96
N GLY A 37 29.65 17.18 12.30
CA GLY A 37 28.47 17.07 11.43
C GLY A 37 27.17 17.05 12.23
N ASP A 38 26.05 17.13 11.54
CA ASP A 38 24.69 17.12 12.09
C ASP A 38 24.22 15.70 12.50
N GLY A 39 24.97 14.68 12.10
CA GLY A 39 24.72 13.29 12.43
C GLY A 39 23.97 12.53 11.35
N ILE A 40 24.16 11.21 11.34
CA ILE A 40 23.40 10.26 10.53
C ILE A 40 22.84 9.16 11.44
N THR A 41 21.53 8.93 11.38
CA THR A 41 20.89 7.83 12.12
C THR A 41 20.82 6.60 11.22
N ILE A 42 21.21 5.46 11.77
CA ILE A 42 21.17 4.18 11.05
C ILE A 42 19.76 3.60 11.18
N ASP A 43 19.18 3.28 10.05
CA ASP A 43 17.93 2.55 9.97
C ASP A 43 18.09 1.30 9.11
N GLN A 44 17.86 0.14 9.70
CA GLN A 44 17.94 -1.18 9.09
C GLN A 44 16.63 -1.96 9.29
N THR A 45 15.58 -1.26 9.75
CA THR A 45 14.29 -1.87 10.06
C THR A 45 13.30 -1.60 8.94
N PRO A 46 12.78 -2.62 8.25
CA PRO A 46 11.70 -2.43 7.31
C PRO A 46 10.44 -1.86 7.97
N PRO A 47 9.60 -1.13 7.21
CA PRO A 47 8.27 -0.74 7.68
C PRO A 47 7.47 -1.95 8.15
N SER A 48 6.71 -1.78 9.23
CA SER A 48 5.71 -2.76 9.66
C SER A 48 4.57 -2.82 8.64
N THR A 49 4.00 -4.01 8.46
CA THR A 49 2.89 -4.24 7.53
C THR A 49 1.60 -3.54 7.98
N GLY A 50 0.84 -3.08 7.00
CA GLY A 50 -0.51 -2.56 7.16
C GLY A 50 -1.56 -3.48 6.58
N ASN A 51 -2.63 -2.89 6.05
CA ASN A 51 -3.71 -3.57 5.34
C ASN A 51 -3.96 -2.89 3.99
N ILE A 52 -4.56 -3.65 3.06
CA ILE A 52 -5.07 -3.16 1.80
C ILE A 52 -6.52 -3.61 1.61
N TYR A 53 -7.37 -2.69 1.13
CA TYR A 53 -8.79 -2.88 0.91
C TYR A 53 -9.13 -2.69 -0.56
N ASP A 54 -10.09 -3.47 -1.05
CA ASP A 54 -10.57 -3.49 -2.44
C ASP A 54 -11.60 -2.39 -2.72
N TYR A 55 -11.53 -1.25 -2.04
CA TYR A 55 -12.27 -0.01 -2.28
C TYR A 55 -11.84 1.09 -1.31
N PHE A 56 -12.31 2.35 -1.49
CA PHE A 56 -11.86 3.49 -0.67
C PHE A 56 -12.47 3.56 0.74
N LEU A 57 -13.67 3.04 0.95
CA LEU A 57 -14.41 3.21 2.21
C LEU A 57 -14.86 1.89 2.83
N ASP A 58 -15.09 0.89 2.03
CA ASP A 58 -15.54 -0.43 2.45
C ASP A 58 -14.73 -1.50 1.72
N ASP A 59 -14.51 -2.61 2.35
CA ASP A 59 -13.96 -3.80 1.73
C ASP A 59 -15.10 -4.51 0.97
N VAL A 60 -14.93 -4.71 -0.34
CA VAL A 60 -16.01 -5.22 -1.20
C VAL A 60 -15.63 -6.54 -1.86
N ASP A 61 -16.47 -7.55 -1.71
CA ASP A 61 -16.26 -8.86 -2.34
C ASP A 61 -16.64 -8.86 -3.84
N TRP A 62 -17.52 -7.94 -4.29
CA TRP A 62 -18.03 -7.91 -5.66
C TRP A 62 -18.15 -6.50 -6.22
N THR A 63 -17.83 -6.36 -7.51
CA THR A 63 -18.01 -5.11 -8.25
C THR A 63 -18.71 -5.34 -9.60
N ALA A 64 -19.52 -4.38 -10.02
CA ALA A 64 -20.08 -4.32 -11.37
C ALA A 64 -19.19 -3.49 -12.33
N VAL A 65 -18.03 -3.00 -11.85
CA VAL A 65 -17.07 -2.22 -12.62
C VAL A 65 -15.98 -3.14 -13.15
N ASN A 66 -15.78 -3.16 -14.47
CA ASN A 66 -14.79 -4.02 -15.11
C ASN A 66 -13.68 -3.27 -15.86
N TYR A 67 -13.62 -1.96 -15.71
CA TYR A 67 -12.64 -1.10 -16.40
C TYR A 67 -11.63 -0.44 -15.44
N GLN A 68 -11.76 -0.66 -14.14
CA GLN A 68 -10.83 -0.17 -13.10
C GLN A 68 -10.92 -1.00 -11.83
N LEU A 69 -9.87 -0.94 -11.01
CA LEU A 69 -9.88 -1.28 -9.58
C LEU A 69 -9.46 -0.07 -8.77
N GLU A 70 -10.06 0.03 -7.60
CA GLU A 70 -9.75 1.05 -6.60
C GLU A 70 -9.25 0.34 -5.35
N GLY A 71 -8.39 1.01 -4.57
CA GLY A 71 -7.90 0.44 -3.33
C GLY A 71 -7.44 1.49 -2.33
N MET A 72 -7.40 1.06 -1.07
CA MET A 72 -6.92 1.87 0.04
C MET A 72 -5.91 1.10 0.88
N ILE A 73 -4.77 1.74 1.13
CA ILE A 73 -3.67 1.24 1.96
C ILE A 73 -3.77 1.89 3.33
N THR A 74 -3.63 1.12 4.41
CA THR A 74 -3.66 1.65 5.78
C THR A 74 -2.65 0.95 6.68
N GLY A 75 -2.23 1.60 7.76
CA GLY A 75 -1.55 0.97 8.88
C GLY A 75 -0.07 0.60 8.69
N PHE A 76 0.53 0.80 7.51
CA PHE A 76 1.98 0.69 7.38
C PHE A 76 2.66 1.79 8.21
N SER A 77 3.70 1.44 8.91
CA SER A 77 4.45 2.41 9.71
C SER A 77 5.92 2.02 9.87
N ASP A 78 6.76 3.04 9.92
CA ASP A 78 8.15 2.93 10.32
C ASP A 78 8.48 4.02 11.34
N SER A 79 9.20 3.65 12.42
CA SER A 79 9.45 4.51 13.57
C SER A 79 10.77 5.29 13.48
N LEU A 80 11.66 4.95 12.54
CA LEU A 80 12.97 5.57 12.40
C LEU A 80 13.00 6.55 11.23
N SER A 81 12.97 6.05 10.00
CA SER A 81 13.07 6.89 8.81
C SER A 81 11.71 7.24 8.19
N GLY A 82 10.65 6.51 8.60
CA GLY A 82 9.27 6.73 8.15
C GLY A 82 8.98 6.15 6.76
N VAL A 83 7.72 5.81 6.51
CA VAL A 83 7.27 5.34 5.17
C VAL A 83 7.21 6.52 4.22
N VAL A 84 7.79 6.36 3.02
CA VAL A 84 7.84 7.40 1.98
C VAL A 84 7.17 7.00 0.68
N GLU A 85 6.99 5.69 0.44
CA GLU A 85 6.48 5.19 -0.84
C GLU A 85 5.71 3.89 -0.64
N TYR A 86 4.62 3.73 -1.41
CA TYR A 86 3.88 2.48 -1.54
C TYR A 86 3.99 1.95 -2.95
N TRP A 87 4.06 0.65 -3.08
CA TRP A 87 4.00 -0.06 -4.34
C TRP A 87 2.79 -0.98 -4.36
N ILE A 88 2.12 -1.06 -5.50
CA ILE A 88 0.92 -1.86 -5.71
C ILE A 88 1.09 -2.80 -6.90
N SER A 89 0.39 -3.92 -6.85
CA SER A 89 0.20 -4.84 -7.98
C SER A 89 -1.19 -5.47 -7.93
N VAL A 90 -1.63 -6.10 -9.02
CA VAL A 90 -2.88 -6.86 -9.07
C VAL A 90 -2.63 -8.23 -9.67
N GLY A 91 -3.11 -9.27 -8.99
CA GLY A 91 -2.98 -10.64 -9.42
C GLY A 91 -4.27 -11.44 -9.35
N LEU A 92 -4.21 -12.71 -9.78
CA LEU A 92 -5.28 -13.70 -9.68
C LEU A 92 -5.13 -14.60 -8.43
N ALA A 93 -4.14 -14.31 -7.61
CA ALA A 93 -3.92 -14.85 -6.29
C ALA A 93 -3.08 -13.85 -5.48
N GLN A 94 -3.11 -13.97 -4.16
CA GLN A 94 -2.36 -13.11 -3.24
C GLN A 94 -0.86 -13.12 -3.55
N GLY A 95 -0.24 -11.95 -3.59
CA GLY A 95 1.17 -11.74 -3.91
C GLY A 95 1.54 -11.87 -5.40
N GLN A 96 0.58 -12.13 -6.28
CA GLN A 96 0.82 -12.31 -7.71
C GLN A 96 0.55 -11.02 -8.52
N THR A 97 1.06 -10.97 -9.77
CA THR A 97 1.10 -9.75 -10.60
C THR A 97 0.56 -9.94 -12.02
N GLN A 98 -0.27 -10.97 -12.28
CA GLN A 98 -0.68 -11.33 -13.64
C GLN A 98 -1.56 -10.28 -14.32
N VAL A 99 -2.19 -9.38 -13.57
CA VAL A 99 -3.12 -8.36 -14.08
C VAL A 99 -2.44 -6.99 -14.14
N LEU A 100 -1.71 -6.62 -13.10
CA LEU A 100 -0.90 -5.42 -13.02
C LEU A 100 0.42 -5.76 -12.33
N ASP A 101 1.54 -5.55 -13.02
CA ASP A 101 2.86 -5.69 -12.40
C ASP A 101 3.12 -4.57 -11.38
N TRP A 102 4.10 -4.77 -10.50
CA TRP A 102 4.46 -3.81 -9.47
C TRP A 102 4.70 -2.42 -10.02
N ARG A 103 4.01 -1.45 -9.46
CA ARG A 103 4.18 -0.03 -9.78
C ARG A 103 4.12 0.84 -8.54
N SER A 104 4.84 1.95 -8.56
CA SER A 104 4.81 2.95 -7.50
C SER A 104 3.47 3.68 -7.46
N ASN A 105 2.93 3.84 -6.26
CA ASN A 105 1.82 4.72 -5.92
C ASN A 105 2.31 6.02 -5.25
N GLY A 106 3.63 6.20 -5.13
CA GLY A 106 4.23 7.30 -4.37
C GLY A 106 3.82 7.25 -2.89
N PRO A 107 3.64 8.40 -2.24
CA PRO A 107 3.23 8.47 -0.84
C PRO A 107 1.70 8.31 -0.64
N ASP A 108 0.92 8.19 -1.72
CA ASP A 108 -0.53 8.16 -1.65
C ASP A 108 -1.03 6.81 -1.10
N THR A 109 -2.01 6.86 -0.22
CA THR A 109 -2.64 5.69 0.39
C THR A 109 -3.90 5.23 -0.32
N THR A 110 -4.31 5.89 -1.38
CA THR A 110 -5.43 5.51 -2.25
C THR A 110 -5.00 5.50 -3.69
N PHE A 111 -5.61 4.66 -4.50
CA PHE A 111 -5.33 4.57 -5.94
C PHE A 111 -6.55 4.11 -6.73
N VAL A 112 -6.55 4.45 -8.02
CA VAL A 112 -7.48 3.94 -9.04
C VAL A 112 -6.65 3.46 -10.22
N GLU A 113 -6.75 2.16 -10.54
CA GLU A 113 -6.05 1.56 -11.66
C GLU A 113 -7.01 1.23 -12.80
N ALA A 114 -6.74 1.81 -13.97
CA ALA A 114 -7.46 1.50 -15.20
C ALA A 114 -7.05 0.10 -15.70
N LEU A 115 -7.95 -0.87 -15.60
CA LEU A 115 -7.73 -2.27 -15.94
C LEU A 115 -8.87 -2.79 -16.81
N THR A 116 -8.63 -3.91 -17.51
CA THR A 116 -9.72 -4.65 -18.18
C THR A 116 -9.93 -5.95 -17.44
N LEU A 117 -11.02 -6.02 -16.69
CA LEU A 117 -11.37 -7.16 -15.85
C LEU A 117 -12.48 -7.98 -16.50
N THR A 118 -12.48 -9.29 -16.24
CA THR A 118 -13.49 -10.22 -16.76
C THR A 118 -14.21 -10.90 -15.61
N PRO A 119 -15.51 -11.20 -15.73
CA PRO A 119 -16.22 -12.03 -14.77
C PRO A 119 -15.59 -13.42 -14.63
N GLY A 120 -15.60 -13.97 -13.42
CA GLY A 120 -15.16 -15.31 -13.10
C GLY A 120 -13.92 -15.38 -12.19
N PRO A 121 -12.79 -14.75 -12.50
CA PRO A 121 -11.67 -14.66 -11.57
C PRO A 121 -11.96 -13.76 -10.36
N THR A 122 -11.28 -14.05 -9.23
CA THR A 122 -11.10 -13.11 -8.13
C THR A 122 -9.79 -12.35 -8.34
N TYR A 123 -9.82 -11.05 -8.14
CA TYR A 123 -8.68 -10.15 -8.29
C TYR A 123 -8.18 -9.73 -6.92
N TYR A 124 -6.88 -9.86 -6.69
CA TYR A 124 -6.21 -9.52 -5.43
C TYR A 124 -5.32 -8.32 -5.63
N ILE A 125 -5.53 -7.28 -4.86
CA ILE A 125 -4.62 -6.13 -4.80
C ILE A 125 -3.53 -6.46 -3.79
N ASN A 126 -2.28 -6.21 -4.15
CA ASN A 126 -1.13 -6.41 -3.27
C ASN A 126 -0.42 -5.08 -3.05
N ALA A 127 0.16 -4.89 -1.86
CA ALA A 127 0.94 -3.71 -1.55
C ALA A 127 2.15 -4.04 -0.68
N TYR A 128 3.20 -3.22 -0.79
CA TYR A 128 4.29 -3.08 0.17
C TYR A 128 4.68 -1.62 0.31
N ALA A 129 5.36 -1.29 1.40
CA ALA A 129 5.85 0.04 1.70
C ALA A 129 7.38 0.09 1.69
N ILE A 130 7.93 1.26 1.36
CA ILE A 130 9.37 1.57 1.42
C ILE A 130 9.56 2.75 2.36
N ASP A 131 10.59 2.69 3.21
CA ASP A 131 10.99 3.79 4.08
C ASP A 131 11.99 4.76 3.38
N ALA A 132 12.40 5.83 4.09
CA ALA A 132 13.25 6.86 3.52
C ALA A 132 14.70 6.40 3.25
N VAL A 133 15.13 5.25 3.76
CA VAL A 133 16.47 4.69 3.50
C VAL A 133 16.43 3.48 2.56
N GLY A 134 15.23 3.05 2.14
CA GLY A 134 15.05 2.00 1.13
C GLY A 134 14.82 0.60 1.71
N ASN A 135 14.51 0.44 3.01
CA ASN A 135 14.04 -0.84 3.52
C ASN A 135 12.61 -1.10 3.05
N ILE A 136 12.29 -2.36 2.75
CA ILE A 136 11.02 -2.77 2.13
C ILE A 136 10.27 -3.66 3.12
N SER A 137 8.97 -3.37 3.33
CA SER A 137 8.08 -4.20 4.16
C SER A 137 7.77 -5.55 3.53
N GLU A 138 7.19 -6.46 4.30
CA GLU A 138 6.50 -7.63 3.73
C GLU A 138 5.31 -7.20 2.85
N ILE A 139 4.94 -8.05 1.89
CA ILE A 139 3.78 -7.85 1.03
C ILE A 139 2.50 -8.19 1.80
N VAL A 140 1.49 -7.33 1.68
CA VAL A 140 0.11 -7.62 2.10
C VAL A 140 -0.78 -7.70 0.87
N SER A 141 -1.86 -8.48 0.96
CA SER A 141 -2.85 -8.66 -0.09
C SER A 141 -4.25 -8.43 0.46
N SER A 142 -5.14 -7.90 -0.38
CA SER A 142 -6.58 -7.86 -0.07
C SER A 142 -7.15 -9.29 -0.02
N ASP A 143 -8.37 -9.42 0.47
CA ASP A 143 -9.09 -10.71 0.45
C ASP A 143 -9.70 -11.03 -0.92
N GLY A 144 -9.77 -10.02 -1.80
CA GLY A 144 -10.02 -10.16 -3.23
C GLY A 144 -11.45 -9.82 -3.66
N VAL A 145 -11.57 -9.22 -4.85
CA VAL A 145 -12.83 -8.77 -5.44
C VAL A 145 -13.18 -9.55 -6.70
N GLY A 146 -14.42 -10.01 -6.80
CA GLY A 146 -15.00 -10.62 -7.99
C GLY A 146 -15.71 -9.58 -8.89
N VAL A 147 -15.76 -9.83 -10.20
CA VAL A 147 -16.52 -9.01 -11.14
C VAL A 147 -17.80 -9.73 -11.51
N ASP A 148 -18.96 -9.09 -11.30
CA ASP A 148 -20.26 -9.54 -11.77
C ASP A 148 -20.93 -8.45 -12.61
N LEU A 149 -21.21 -8.79 -13.87
CA LEU A 149 -21.85 -7.89 -14.85
C LEU A 149 -23.29 -8.33 -15.15
N ILE A 150 -23.81 -9.33 -14.46
CA ILE A 150 -25.12 -9.92 -14.73
C ILE A 150 -26.14 -9.35 -13.77
N SER A 151 -27.14 -8.66 -14.31
CA SER A 151 -28.27 -8.20 -13.51
C SER A 151 -29.13 -9.37 -13.04
N PRO A 152 -29.74 -9.28 -11.84
CA PRO A 152 -30.72 -10.27 -11.40
C PRO A 152 -31.88 -10.42 -12.41
N GLU A 153 -32.35 -11.65 -12.59
CA GLU A 153 -33.53 -11.88 -13.40
C GLU A 153 -34.79 -11.36 -12.69
N ILE A 154 -35.70 -10.84 -13.50
CA ILE A 154 -37.01 -10.38 -12.98
C ILE A 154 -37.85 -11.56 -12.56
N GLY A 155 -38.29 -11.53 -11.32
CA GLY A 155 -39.29 -12.47 -10.82
C GLY A 155 -40.71 -12.12 -11.23
N THR A 156 -41.66 -12.94 -10.81
CA THR A 156 -43.11 -12.70 -10.98
C THR A 156 -43.72 -12.27 -9.66
N VAL A 157 -44.53 -11.22 -9.68
CA VAL A 157 -45.31 -10.78 -8.54
C VAL A 157 -46.78 -11.17 -8.81
N TYR A 158 -47.38 -11.81 -7.84
CA TYR A 158 -48.79 -12.18 -7.89
C TYR A 158 -49.58 -11.35 -6.87
N ASP A 159 -50.68 -10.74 -7.32
CA ASP A 159 -51.63 -10.05 -6.45
C ASP A 159 -52.55 -11.07 -5.78
N GLY A 160 -52.10 -11.67 -4.67
CA GLY A 160 -52.83 -12.67 -3.90
C GLY A 160 -51.95 -13.79 -3.35
N LEU A 161 -52.49 -14.63 -2.49
CA LEU A 161 -51.72 -15.66 -1.77
C LEU A 161 -51.27 -16.85 -2.64
N SER A 162 -51.91 -17.10 -3.78
CA SER A 162 -51.57 -18.25 -4.65
C SER A 162 -51.92 -18.07 -6.11
N THR A 163 -52.68 -17.05 -6.47
CA THR A 163 -53.06 -16.75 -7.86
C THR A 163 -53.05 -15.23 -8.05
N ASP A 164 -52.73 -14.80 -9.26
CA ASP A 164 -52.87 -13.40 -9.66
C ASP A 164 -54.35 -13.03 -9.72
N LEU A 165 -54.73 -12.06 -8.88
CA LEU A 165 -56.11 -11.65 -8.72
C LEU A 165 -56.41 -10.39 -9.52
N THR A 166 -57.31 -10.47 -10.48
CA THR A 166 -57.81 -9.30 -11.21
C THR A 166 -58.74 -8.41 -10.34
N TRP A 167 -59.38 -8.99 -9.30
CA TRP A 167 -60.31 -8.30 -8.40
C TRP A 167 -60.19 -8.86 -6.98
N SER A 168 -60.16 -7.99 -5.98
CA SER A 168 -60.24 -8.37 -4.57
C SER A 168 -61.45 -7.74 -3.91
N LYS A 169 -62.19 -8.52 -3.10
CA LYS A 169 -63.27 -8.06 -2.26
C LYS A 169 -62.79 -7.66 -0.85
N ASN A 170 -61.56 -8.04 -0.49
CA ASN A 170 -61.02 -7.81 0.84
C ASN A 170 -60.26 -6.48 0.89
N ASP A 171 -60.80 -5.57 1.64
CA ASP A 171 -60.20 -4.31 2.10
C ASP A 171 -59.57 -4.53 3.49
N SER A 172 -58.86 -5.65 3.69
CA SER A 172 -58.21 -5.91 4.96
C SER A 172 -56.82 -5.29 4.98
N THR A 173 -56.74 -4.22 5.69
CA THR A 173 -55.53 -3.60 6.24
C THR A 173 -54.75 -4.56 7.12
#